data_a4f95591a84b9a24edc35f27a9bde32a
#
_entry.id   a4f95591a84b9a24edc35f27a9bde32a
#
_cell.length_a   1.000
_cell.length_b   1.000
_cell.length_c   1.000
_cell.angle_alpha   90.00
_cell.angle_beta   90.00
_cell.angle_gamma   90.00
#
_symmetry.space_group_name_H-M   'P 1'
#
loop_
_entity.id
_entity.type
_entity.pdbx_description
1 polymer ?
#
loop_
_entity_poly.entity_id
_entity_poly.type
_entity_poly.pdbx_seq_one_letter_code
_entity_poly.pdbx_strand_id
1 'polypeptide(L)'
;MMYLPGQVHEVENHVQDEESRGMMVRKRVVVLYGGRADEHSISCVSAAGVLNAIDTDRYEPIPIGITKDGRWTIGGQDPRQWGLGDASLPTVQITEGSRPIILDMARGREGFLIGDHADLVSGSEPSRSVGSLEPLGHVDAVFPVLHGPYGEDGTLQGLLEMMGLPYVGCGVFASAACMDKHYTKILLSQAGIPVAPGITIDSREQRSGADLLAAVEKAELHYPLFIKPSRAGSSFGVVKVEEPHAEALAAAVVEAAKHDWRVLIEKGIEGREIECAVLASSKGRKPRTAWPGEVVLDKDDQDEAFYDFDSKYVDSSASHVEVPADLPAETLQKVRDLAAKAFRTVDGAGLSRVDCFVTPEGRVIVNEINTMPGFTPISMYAKAWEATEITYTDLITDLIEGVSA
;
A
#
# COMPACT_ATOMS: atom_id res chain seq x y z
N MET A 1 -68.20 -41.47 28.65
CA MET A 1 -66.85 -41.49 29.26
C MET A 1 -65.90 -41.06 28.18
N MET A 2 -65.56 -39.78 28.15
CA MET A 2 -64.71 -39.16 27.17
C MET A 2 -63.26 -39.05 27.71
N TYR A 3 -62.32 -39.62 27.02
CA TYR A 3 -60.90 -39.41 27.27
C TYR A 3 -60.44 -38.21 26.40
N LEU A 4 -59.86 -37.21 27.05
CA LEU A 4 -59.12 -36.14 26.40
C LEU A 4 -57.65 -36.51 26.31
N PRO A 5 -56.96 -36.39 25.14
CA PRO A 5 -55.52 -36.39 25.04
C PRO A 5 -55.06 -34.94 24.86
N GLY A 6 -54.11 -34.51 25.62
CA GLY A 6 -53.49 -33.22 25.42
C GLY A 6 -52.44 -32.90 26.48
N GLN A 7 -51.21 -32.78 26.03
CA GLN A 7 -50.04 -32.18 26.67
C GLN A 7 -48.83 -33.13 26.83
N VAL A 8 -48.16 -33.45 25.76
CA VAL A 8 -46.72 -33.81 25.79
C VAL A 8 -46.15 -33.52 24.41
N HIS A 9 -45.93 -32.31 23.99
CA HIS A 9 -45.14 -31.97 22.74
C HIS A 9 -44.61 -30.52 22.70
N GLU A 10 -44.37 -29.88 23.84
CA GLU A 10 -43.81 -28.50 23.81
C GLU A 10 -42.42 -28.32 24.43
N VAL A 11 -41.78 -29.38 24.94
CA VAL A 11 -40.47 -29.26 25.62
C VAL A 11 -39.29 -29.70 24.76
N GLU A 12 -39.51 -30.45 23.68
CA GLU A 12 -38.40 -30.92 22.81
C GLU A 12 -37.98 -29.97 21.69
N ASN A 13 -38.72 -28.92 21.39
CA ASN A 13 -38.37 -27.96 20.32
C ASN A 13 -37.49 -26.77 20.76
N HIS A 14 -37.30 -26.57 22.07
CA HIS A 14 -36.45 -25.46 22.55
C HIS A 14 -34.98 -25.84 22.74
N VAL A 15 -34.62 -27.11 22.75
CA VAL A 15 -33.22 -27.55 22.93
C VAL A 15 -32.53 -27.72 21.56
N GLN A 16 -33.26 -27.90 20.46
CA GLN A 16 -32.67 -28.02 19.12
C GLN A 16 -32.42 -26.67 18.42
N ASP A 17 -33.01 -25.57 18.91
CA ASP A 17 -32.76 -24.21 18.34
C ASP A 17 -31.53 -23.51 18.94
N GLU A 18 -30.95 -23.97 20.03
CA GLU A 18 -29.69 -23.42 20.56
C GLU A 18 -28.44 -24.13 20.00
N GLU A 19 -28.54 -25.35 19.51
CA GLU A 19 -27.42 -26.05 18.83
C GLU A 19 -27.28 -25.71 17.35
N SER A 20 -28.25 -25.07 16.72
CA SER A 20 -28.18 -24.61 15.32
C SER A 20 -27.81 -23.14 15.14
N ARG A 21 -27.28 -22.45 16.16
CA ARG A 21 -26.41 -21.28 15.92
C ARG A 21 -25.13 -21.81 15.31
N GLY A 22 -25.21 -22.10 14.00
CA GLY A 22 -24.13 -22.59 13.18
C GLY A 22 -22.87 -21.81 13.49
N MET A 23 -21.82 -22.51 13.89
CA MET A 23 -20.46 -21.99 13.94
C MET A 23 -20.22 -21.31 12.60
N MET A 24 -20.27 -19.96 12.56
CA MET A 24 -19.95 -19.22 11.34
C MET A 24 -18.54 -19.64 10.95
N VAL A 25 -18.41 -20.30 9.80
CA VAL A 25 -17.11 -20.68 9.26
C VAL A 25 -16.35 -19.37 9.00
N ARG A 26 -15.29 -19.16 9.76
CA ARG A 26 -14.45 -17.97 9.61
C ARG A 26 -13.79 -17.99 8.24
N LYS A 27 -13.76 -16.86 7.55
CA LYS A 27 -13.02 -16.72 6.31
C LYS A 27 -11.52 -16.75 6.58
N ARG A 28 -10.78 -17.51 5.80
CA ARG A 28 -9.32 -17.65 5.92
C ARG A 28 -8.64 -16.57 5.09
N VAL A 29 -7.93 -15.66 5.77
CA VAL A 29 -7.30 -14.49 5.17
C VAL A 29 -5.78 -14.59 5.31
N VAL A 30 -5.10 -14.76 4.19
CA VAL A 30 -3.62 -14.70 4.16
C VAL A 30 -3.18 -13.25 4.25
N VAL A 31 -2.38 -12.90 5.25
CA VAL A 31 -1.73 -11.59 5.38
C VAL A 31 -0.29 -11.73 4.90
N LEU A 32 0.04 -11.08 3.76
CA LEU A 32 1.38 -11.10 3.17
C LEU A 32 2.17 -9.87 3.62
N TYR A 33 3.42 -10.06 4.05
CA TYR A 33 4.26 -8.97 4.55
C TYR A 33 5.75 -9.21 4.32
N GLY A 34 6.56 -8.16 4.52
CA GLY A 34 7.99 -8.16 4.28
C GLY A 34 8.33 -7.80 2.82
N GLY A 35 8.89 -8.75 2.07
CA GLY A 35 9.21 -8.55 0.65
C GLY A 35 10.62 -8.07 0.39
N ARG A 36 10.94 -7.83 -0.89
CA ARG A 36 12.28 -7.46 -1.37
C ARG A 36 12.54 -5.96 -1.38
N ALA A 37 11.50 -5.14 -1.22
CA ALA A 37 11.60 -3.69 -1.23
C ALA A 37 12.36 -3.13 -0.02
N ASP A 38 12.83 -1.91 -0.12
CA ASP A 38 13.49 -1.21 0.99
C ASP A 38 12.51 -0.95 2.14
N GLU A 39 11.22 -0.84 1.84
CA GLU A 39 10.11 -0.69 2.78
C GLU A 39 9.76 -1.99 3.55
N HIS A 40 10.56 -3.05 3.43
CA HIS A 40 10.37 -4.35 4.08
C HIS A 40 9.96 -4.26 5.56
N SER A 41 10.67 -3.44 6.32
CA SER A 41 10.44 -3.30 7.76
C SER A 41 9.11 -2.60 8.07
N ILE A 42 8.74 -1.62 7.26
CA ILE A 42 7.44 -0.94 7.39
C ILE A 42 6.28 -1.89 7.05
N SER A 43 6.47 -2.75 6.07
CA SER A 43 5.54 -3.84 5.75
C SER A 43 5.34 -4.79 6.95
N CYS A 44 6.42 -5.13 7.66
CA CYS A 44 6.36 -5.97 8.86
C CYS A 44 5.51 -5.30 9.96
N VAL A 45 5.71 -4.01 10.22
CA VAL A 45 4.94 -3.25 11.22
C VAL A 45 3.47 -3.08 10.79
N SER A 46 3.22 -2.82 9.51
CA SER A 46 1.86 -2.74 8.97
C SER A 46 1.12 -4.07 9.16
N ALA A 47 1.79 -5.20 8.92
CA ALA A 47 1.21 -6.52 9.15
C ALA A 47 0.88 -6.77 10.63
N ALA A 48 1.74 -6.33 11.55
CA ALA A 48 1.43 -6.39 12.99
C ALA A 48 0.13 -5.63 13.31
N GLY A 49 -0.03 -4.42 12.76
CA GLY A 49 -1.25 -3.63 12.90
C GLY A 49 -2.50 -4.38 12.42
N VAL A 50 -2.44 -4.92 11.20
CA VAL A 50 -3.56 -5.69 10.61
C VAL A 50 -3.88 -6.93 11.44
N LEU A 51 -2.87 -7.73 11.81
CA LEU A 51 -3.05 -8.99 12.55
C LEU A 51 -3.57 -8.79 13.97
N ASN A 52 -3.28 -7.64 14.59
CA ASN A 52 -3.78 -7.29 15.91
C ASN A 52 -5.19 -6.69 15.90
N ALA A 53 -5.62 -6.13 14.78
CA ALA A 53 -6.90 -5.44 14.65
C ALA A 53 -7.96 -6.20 13.84
N ILE A 54 -7.57 -7.25 13.11
CA ILE A 54 -8.53 -8.07 12.34
C ILE A 54 -9.53 -8.77 13.28
N ASP A 55 -10.81 -8.75 12.92
CA ASP A 55 -11.88 -9.40 13.67
C ASP A 55 -11.75 -10.93 13.62
N THR A 56 -11.20 -11.54 14.67
CA THR A 56 -10.96 -12.98 14.76
C THR A 56 -12.22 -13.82 14.97
N ASP A 57 -13.36 -13.23 15.25
CA ASP A 57 -14.65 -13.94 15.26
C ASP A 57 -15.13 -14.22 13.84
N ARG A 58 -14.78 -13.36 12.90
CA ARG A 58 -15.16 -13.46 11.47
C ARG A 58 -14.07 -14.05 10.60
N TYR A 59 -12.80 -13.84 10.93
CA TYR A 59 -11.64 -14.18 10.10
C TYR A 59 -10.64 -15.06 10.84
N GLU A 60 -10.00 -15.96 10.10
CA GLU A 60 -8.80 -16.69 10.51
C GLU A 60 -7.60 -16.08 9.76
N PRO A 61 -6.83 -15.17 10.39
CA PRO A 61 -5.67 -14.57 9.76
C PRO A 61 -4.50 -15.55 9.70
N ILE A 62 -3.88 -15.67 8.53
CA ILE A 62 -2.75 -16.55 8.27
C ILE A 62 -1.56 -15.67 7.86
N PRO A 63 -0.61 -15.39 8.76
CA PRO A 63 0.55 -14.58 8.45
C PRO A 63 1.55 -15.36 7.57
N ILE A 64 1.90 -14.81 6.41
CA ILE A 64 2.94 -15.33 5.53
C ILE A 64 3.96 -14.24 5.29
N GLY A 65 5.19 -14.46 5.77
CA GLY A 65 6.28 -13.53 5.60
C GLY A 65 7.09 -13.81 4.33
N ILE A 66 7.60 -12.75 3.72
CA ILE A 66 8.49 -12.81 2.56
C ILE A 66 9.82 -12.18 2.99
N THR A 67 10.92 -12.93 2.95
CA THR A 67 12.25 -12.43 3.29
C THR A 67 12.79 -11.44 2.25
N LYS A 68 13.81 -10.68 2.57
CA LYS A 68 14.46 -9.75 1.62
C LYS A 68 15.03 -10.43 0.37
N ASP A 69 15.42 -11.71 0.46
CA ASP A 69 15.85 -12.52 -0.68
C ASP A 69 14.68 -13.19 -1.43
N GLY A 70 13.45 -12.98 -0.95
CA GLY A 70 12.21 -13.38 -1.65
C GLY A 70 11.70 -14.78 -1.30
N ARG A 71 12.12 -15.38 -0.20
CA ARG A 71 11.59 -16.66 0.28
C ARG A 71 10.28 -16.42 1.03
N TRP A 72 9.26 -17.19 0.69
CA TRP A 72 7.98 -17.15 1.37
C TRP A 72 7.99 -18.15 2.53
N THR A 73 7.56 -17.72 3.70
CA THR A 73 7.63 -18.53 4.92
C THR A 73 6.42 -18.32 5.83
N ILE A 74 6.06 -19.37 6.55
CA ILE A 74 5.06 -19.35 7.62
C ILE A 74 5.67 -19.88 8.92
N GLY A 75 5.23 -19.33 10.08
CA GLY A 75 5.76 -19.72 11.39
C GLY A 75 7.14 -19.15 11.70
N GLY A 76 7.73 -19.59 12.82
CA GLY A 76 9.04 -19.14 13.31
C GLY A 76 9.03 -17.81 14.03
N GLN A 77 8.39 -16.79 13.52
CA GLN A 77 8.22 -15.47 14.13
C GLN A 77 6.73 -15.12 14.23
N ASP A 78 6.32 -14.46 15.30
CA ASP A 78 4.97 -13.89 15.41
C ASP A 78 5.01 -12.39 15.10
N PRO A 79 4.53 -11.96 13.94
CA PRO A 79 4.58 -10.55 13.55
C PRO A 79 3.73 -9.63 14.42
N ARG A 80 2.77 -10.15 15.21
CA ARG A 80 1.94 -9.34 16.13
C ARG A 80 2.74 -8.60 17.18
N GLN A 81 3.97 -9.04 17.44
CA GLN A 81 4.86 -8.47 18.46
C GLN A 81 5.69 -7.31 17.93
N TRP A 82 5.67 -7.03 16.62
CA TRP A 82 6.52 -6.01 16.00
C TRP A 82 5.94 -4.60 16.11
N GLY A 83 6.80 -3.62 16.37
CA GLY A 83 6.46 -2.21 16.48
C GLY A 83 7.54 -1.28 15.94
N LEU A 84 7.20 -0.02 15.70
CA LEU A 84 8.15 1.02 15.29
C LEU A 84 9.11 1.44 16.42
N GLY A 85 8.75 1.16 17.68
CA GLY A 85 9.56 1.52 18.87
C GLY A 85 10.60 0.47 19.25
N ASP A 86 10.78 -0.58 18.49
CA ASP A 86 11.75 -1.63 18.77
C ASP A 86 13.19 -1.12 18.56
N ALA A 87 14.16 -1.69 19.28
CA ALA A 87 15.57 -1.31 19.20
C ALA A 87 16.17 -1.47 17.77
N SER A 88 15.54 -2.28 16.93
CA SER A 88 15.80 -2.41 15.50
C SER A 88 14.49 -2.65 14.76
N LEU A 89 14.36 -2.10 13.57
CA LEU A 89 13.20 -2.34 12.73
C LEU A 89 13.05 -3.84 12.41
N PRO A 90 11.84 -4.40 12.46
CA PRO A 90 11.60 -5.83 12.26
C PRO A 90 11.91 -6.27 10.83
N THR A 91 12.37 -7.52 10.71
CA THR A 91 12.61 -8.17 9.42
C THR A 91 12.14 -9.61 9.45
N VAL A 92 11.63 -10.11 8.33
CA VAL A 92 11.30 -11.53 8.16
C VAL A 92 12.59 -12.32 8.06
N GLN A 93 12.81 -13.22 9.01
CA GLN A 93 13.97 -14.10 9.08
C GLN A 93 13.53 -15.56 9.11
N ILE A 94 14.37 -16.43 8.57
CA ILE A 94 14.19 -17.87 8.72
C ILE A 94 14.74 -18.27 10.10
N THR A 95 13.83 -18.71 10.96
CA THR A 95 14.13 -19.13 12.35
C THR A 95 13.66 -20.55 12.57
N GLU A 96 13.95 -21.12 13.76
CA GLU A 96 13.39 -22.40 14.16
C GLU A 96 11.84 -22.35 14.10
N GLY A 97 11.22 -23.36 13.47
CA GLY A 97 9.77 -23.39 13.24
C GLY A 97 9.29 -22.69 11.96
N SER A 98 10.18 -21.96 11.24
CA SER A 98 9.83 -21.44 9.91
C SER A 98 9.69 -22.60 8.91
N ARG A 99 8.64 -22.55 8.08
CA ARG A 99 8.38 -23.52 7.01
C ARG A 99 8.20 -22.78 5.69
N PRO A 100 8.74 -23.31 4.56
CA PRO A 100 8.58 -22.65 3.27
C PRO A 100 7.14 -22.72 2.78
N ILE A 101 6.70 -21.66 2.12
CA ILE A 101 5.47 -21.64 1.33
C ILE A 101 5.85 -21.79 -0.14
N ILE A 102 5.24 -22.76 -0.78
CA ILE A 102 5.37 -23.07 -2.21
C ILE A 102 4.01 -22.83 -2.86
N LEU A 103 4.01 -22.14 -4.00
CA LEU A 103 2.79 -21.79 -4.71
C LEU A 103 2.56 -22.76 -5.87
N ASP A 104 1.42 -23.46 -5.84
CA ASP A 104 0.90 -24.25 -6.94
C ASP A 104 -0.25 -23.51 -7.61
N MET A 105 0.06 -22.85 -8.72
CA MET A 105 -0.90 -22.01 -9.44
C MET A 105 -2.09 -22.79 -9.99
N ALA A 106 -1.93 -24.09 -10.25
CA ALA A 106 -3.01 -24.92 -10.78
C ALA A 106 -4.11 -25.21 -9.75
N ARG A 107 -3.82 -25.04 -8.46
CA ARG A 107 -4.77 -25.29 -7.36
C ARG A 107 -5.62 -24.07 -6.97
N GLY A 108 -5.35 -22.90 -7.53
CA GLY A 108 -6.11 -21.70 -7.24
C GLY A 108 -6.08 -21.36 -5.75
N ARG A 109 -7.25 -21.23 -5.13
CA ARG A 109 -7.41 -20.88 -3.70
C ARG A 109 -6.82 -21.89 -2.71
N GLU A 110 -6.46 -23.09 -3.15
CA GLU A 110 -5.78 -24.12 -2.36
C GLU A 110 -4.29 -24.24 -2.75
N GLY A 111 -3.77 -23.28 -3.49
CA GLY A 111 -2.44 -23.31 -4.07
C GLY A 111 -1.30 -22.96 -3.12
N PHE A 112 -1.58 -22.63 -1.86
CA PHE A 112 -0.53 -22.45 -0.85
C PHE A 112 -0.18 -23.80 -0.24
N LEU A 113 1.07 -24.25 -0.45
CA LEU A 113 1.59 -25.50 0.06
C LEU A 113 2.71 -25.23 1.06
N ILE A 114 2.72 -25.95 2.17
CA ILE A 114 3.70 -25.82 3.24
C ILE A 114 4.73 -26.95 3.08
N GLY A 115 6.00 -26.60 2.90
CA GLY A 115 7.12 -27.55 2.82
C GLY A 115 7.79 -27.79 4.18
N ASP A 116 8.86 -28.56 4.19
CA ASP A 116 9.63 -28.87 5.37
C ASP A 116 10.67 -27.78 5.68
N HIS A 117 10.94 -27.53 6.97
CA HIS A 117 11.94 -26.55 7.42
C HIS A 117 13.33 -26.77 6.81
N ALA A 118 13.72 -28.00 6.60
CA ALA A 118 15.02 -28.37 6.01
C ALA A 118 15.25 -27.73 4.63
N ASP A 119 14.18 -27.47 3.86
CA ASP A 119 14.22 -26.87 2.53
C ASP A 119 14.59 -25.36 2.59
N LEU A 120 14.39 -24.70 3.73
CA LEU A 120 14.75 -23.29 3.95
C LEU A 120 16.22 -23.09 4.35
N VAL A 121 16.78 -24.05 5.10
CA VAL A 121 18.09 -23.90 5.77
C VAL A 121 19.25 -24.40 4.89
N SER A 122 18.98 -25.38 4.00
CA SER A 122 19.98 -25.91 3.10
C SER A 122 20.31 -24.88 2.01
N GLY A 123 21.36 -24.09 2.21
CA GLY A 123 21.99 -23.24 1.17
C GLY A 123 22.68 -24.06 0.07
N SER A 124 22.56 -25.37 0.08
CA SER A 124 22.94 -26.32 -0.95
C SER A 124 21.82 -26.44 -1.98
N GLU A 125 22.19 -26.66 -3.23
CA GLU A 125 21.31 -26.91 -4.37
C GLU A 125 19.98 -27.57 -3.99
N PRO A 126 18.84 -27.15 -4.57
CA PRO A 126 17.54 -27.72 -4.23
C PRO A 126 17.66 -29.24 -4.27
N SER A 127 17.57 -29.86 -3.09
CA SER A 127 17.55 -31.30 -2.95
C SER A 127 16.48 -31.84 -3.89
N ARG A 128 16.82 -32.78 -4.76
CA ARG A 128 15.91 -33.36 -5.77
C ARG A 128 14.71 -34.13 -5.17
N SER A 129 14.61 -34.20 -3.87
CA SER A 129 13.43 -34.69 -3.15
C SER A 129 12.72 -33.48 -2.52
N VAL A 130 11.69 -32.98 -3.19
CA VAL A 130 10.69 -32.15 -2.52
C VAL A 130 10.12 -33.01 -1.40
N GLY A 131 10.32 -32.61 -0.14
CA GLY A 131 9.69 -33.25 1.02
C GLY A 131 8.17 -33.29 0.86
N SER A 132 7.46 -33.91 1.76
CA SER A 132 5.99 -33.94 1.68
C SER A 132 5.45 -32.52 1.77
N LEU A 133 4.71 -32.07 0.73
CA LEU A 133 4.02 -30.79 0.75
C LEU A 133 2.64 -30.96 1.41
N GLU A 134 2.36 -30.13 2.40
CA GLU A 134 1.07 -30.09 3.08
C GLU A 134 0.23 -28.91 2.53
N PRO A 135 -1.03 -29.12 2.12
CA PRO A 135 -1.90 -28.01 1.76
C PRO A 135 -2.14 -27.08 2.94
N LEU A 136 -1.97 -25.76 2.73
CA LEU A 136 -2.43 -24.75 3.70
C LEU A 136 -3.95 -24.81 3.88
N GLY A 137 -4.66 -25.28 2.86
CA GLY A 137 -6.11 -25.32 2.75
C GLY A 137 -6.66 -24.12 1.97
N HIS A 138 -7.99 -24.00 1.94
CA HIS A 138 -8.68 -22.95 1.21
C HIS A 138 -8.34 -21.55 1.74
N VAL A 139 -8.12 -20.59 0.84
CA VAL A 139 -7.88 -19.19 1.12
C VAL A 139 -9.02 -18.37 0.54
N ASP A 140 -9.75 -17.63 1.38
CA ASP A 140 -10.88 -16.79 0.96
C ASP A 140 -10.43 -15.45 0.41
N ALA A 141 -9.38 -14.87 0.98
CA ALA A 141 -8.79 -13.62 0.53
C ALA A 141 -7.29 -13.52 0.90
N VAL A 142 -6.56 -12.72 0.14
CA VAL A 142 -5.20 -12.31 0.46
C VAL A 142 -5.21 -10.82 0.82
N PHE A 143 -4.61 -10.46 1.93
CA PHE A 143 -4.37 -9.08 2.34
C PHE A 143 -2.87 -8.78 2.20
N PRO A 144 -2.42 -8.24 1.06
CA PRO A 144 -1.03 -7.87 0.91
C PRO A 144 -0.78 -6.53 1.63
N VAL A 145 0.18 -6.52 2.55
CA VAL A 145 0.68 -5.32 3.23
C VAL A 145 2.13 -5.10 2.81
N LEU A 146 2.37 -5.16 1.51
CA LEU A 146 3.68 -5.03 0.90
C LEU A 146 3.79 -3.65 0.26
N HIS A 147 4.75 -2.86 0.71
CA HIS A 147 5.00 -1.52 0.20
C HIS A 147 6.13 -1.54 -0.84
N GLY A 148 6.09 -0.58 -1.77
CA GLY A 148 7.10 -0.40 -2.80
C GLY A 148 7.11 -1.46 -3.91
N PRO A 149 8.27 -1.64 -4.59
CA PRO A 149 8.42 -2.62 -5.67
C PRO A 149 8.04 -4.04 -5.26
N TYR A 150 7.47 -4.80 -6.19
CA TYR A 150 6.91 -6.15 -6.03
C TYR A 150 5.64 -6.23 -5.17
N GLY A 151 5.29 -5.19 -4.41
CA GLY A 151 4.05 -5.10 -3.64
C GLY A 151 3.01 -4.20 -4.29
N GLU A 152 3.45 -3.03 -4.83
CA GLU A 152 2.59 -1.98 -5.38
C GLU A 152 2.72 -1.80 -6.91
N ASP A 153 3.48 -2.62 -7.59
CA ASP A 153 3.83 -2.45 -9.01
C ASP A 153 3.05 -3.36 -9.98
N GLY A 154 2.07 -4.11 -9.49
CA GLY A 154 1.26 -5.03 -10.27
C GLY A 154 1.82 -6.45 -10.36
N THR A 155 3.05 -6.72 -9.93
CA THR A 155 3.66 -8.05 -10.02
C THR A 155 3.00 -9.06 -9.09
N LEU A 156 2.80 -8.71 -7.82
CA LEU A 156 2.06 -9.54 -6.87
C LEU A 156 0.61 -9.71 -7.29
N GLN A 157 -0.04 -8.62 -7.70
CA GLN A 157 -1.43 -8.64 -8.15
C GLN A 157 -1.60 -9.60 -9.34
N GLY A 158 -0.70 -9.57 -10.32
CA GLY A 158 -0.69 -10.50 -11.44
C GLY A 158 -0.53 -11.96 -11.02
N LEU A 159 0.33 -12.25 -10.05
CA LEU A 159 0.47 -13.58 -9.46
C LEU A 159 -0.84 -14.06 -8.83
N LEU A 160 -1.48 -13.21 -8.02
CA LEU A 160 -2.74 -13.54 -7.34
C LEU A 160 -3.89 -13.74 -8.33
N GLU A 161 -3.98 -12.92 -9.38
CA GLU A 161 -4.96 -13.09 -10.45
C GLU A 161 -4.76 -14.40 -11.22
N MET A 162 -3.51 -14.76 -11.56
CA MET A 162 -3.21 -16.04 -12.20
C MET A 162 -3.58 -17.25 -11.33
N MET A 163 -3.56 -17.10 -10.01
CA MET A 163 -4.02 -18.09 -9.03
C MET A 163 -5.54 -18.04 -8.79
N GLY A 164 -6.25 -17.05 -9.32
CA GLY A 164 -7.68 -16.86 -9.03
C GLY A 164 -7.97 -16.55 -7.56
N LEU A 165 -7.01 -15.91 -6.87
CA LEU A 165 -7.12 -15.53 -5.47
C LEU A 165 -7.69 -14.10 -5.37
N PRO A 166 -8.80 -13.90 -4.65
CA PRO A 166 -9.24 -12.55 -4.28
C PRO A 166 -8.21 -11.86 -3.38
N TYR A 167 -7.95 -10.59 -3.59
CA TYR A 167 -6.98 -9.84 -2.79
C TYR A 167 -7.43 -8.42 -2.51
N VAL A 168 -7.00 -7.88 -1.40
CA VAL A 168 -7.24 -6.49 -0.99
C VAL A 168 -6.30 -5.57 -1.75
N GLY A 169 -6.81 -4.46 -2.23
CA GLY A 169 -6.04 -3.41 -2.89
C GLY A 169 -6.36 -3.23 -4.37
N CYS A 170 -5.56 -2.41 -5.01
CA CYS A 170 -5.69 -2.11 -6.43
C CYS A 170 -5.28 -3.29 -7.31
N GLY A 171 -5.91 -3.42 -8.48
CA GLY A 171 -5.57 -4.44 -9.48
C GLY A 171 -4.26 -4.18 -10.21
N VAL A 172 -3.91 -5.07 -11.12
CA VAL A 172 -2.64 -5.04 -11.89
C VAL A 172 -2.41 -3.70 -12.58
N PHE A 173 -3.42 -3.21 -13.31
CA PHE A 173 -3.27 -1.97 -14.07
C PHE A 173 -3.06 -0.75 -13.17
N ALA A 174 -3.92 -0.57 -12.16
CA ALA A 174 -3.81 0.56 -11.25
C ALA A 174 -2.47 0.56 -10.51
N SER A 175 -2.05 -0.59 -9.99
CA SER A 175 -0.77 -0.75 -9.29
C SER A 175 0.41 -0.40 -10.21
N ALA A 176 0.49 -0.98 -11.39
CA ALA A 176 1.57 -0.73 -12.33
C ALA A 176 1.60 0.72 -12.84
N ALA A 177 0.43 1.30 -13.11
CA ALA A 177 0.33 2.68 -13.58
C ALA A 177 0.71 3.68 -12.48
N CYS A 178 0.26 3.47 -11.23
CA CYS A 178 0.53 4.39 -10.12
C CYS A 178 1.96 4.30 -9.62
N MET A 179 2.61 3.14 -9.73
CA MET A 179 4.02 3.00 -9.41
C MET A 179 4.92 3.80 -10.35
N ASP A 180 4.50 4.09 -11.57
CA ASP A 180 5.24 4.86 -12.56
C ASP A 180 4.67 6.28 -12.69
N LYS A 181 5.33 7.26 -12.05
CA LYS A 181 4.89 8.68 -12.02
C LYS A 181 4.66 9.28 -13.42
N HIS A 182 5.43 8.84 -14.41
CA HIS A 182 5.23 9.28 -15.79
C HIS A 182 3.87 8.86 -16.33
N TYR A 183 3.51 7.59 -16.22
CA TYR A 183 2.22 7.09 -16.71
C TYR A 183 1.05 7.58 -15.85
N THR A 184 1.21 7.65 -14.54
CA THR A 184 0.21 8.26 -13.65
C THR A 184 -0.17 9.65 -14.12
N LYS A 185 0.82 10.51 -14.37
CA LYS A 185 0.58 11.90 -14.80
C LYS A 185 -0.05 12.00 -16.18
N ILE A 186 0.30 11.11 -17.11
CA ILE A 186 -0.38 11.04 -18.43
C ILE A 186 -1.86 10.73 -18.26
N LEU A 187 -2.19 9.69 -17.48
CA LEU A 187 -3.57 9.29 -17.25
C LEU A 187 -4.38 10.40 -16.57
N LEU A 188 -3.82 10.99 -15.51
CA LEU A 188 -4.47 12.07 -14.77
C LEU A 188 -4.68 13.31 -15.66
N SER A 189 -3.66 13.72 -16.40
CA SER A 189 -3.75 14.87 -17.32
C SER A 189 -4.80 14.66 -18.41
N GLN A 190 -4.85 13.44 -18.99
CA GLN A 190 -5.85 13.10 -20.00
C GLN A 190 -7.29 13.15 -19.44
N ALA A 191 -7.45 12.85 -18.15
CA ALA A 191 -8.73 12.98 -17.46
C ALA A 191 -9.05 14.42 -17.00
N GLY A 192 -8.19 15.39 -17.31
CA GLY A 192 -8.34 16.78 -16.87
C GLY A 192 -8.17 16.94 -15.36
N ILE A 193 -7.26 16.18 -14.75
CA ILE A 193 -6.85 16.30 -13.36
C ILE A 193 -5.55 17.10 -13.34
N PRO A 194 -5.47 18.20 -12.55
CA PRO A 194 -4.25 18.99 -12.46
C PRO A 194 -3.09 18.18 -11.88
N VAL A 195 -1.95 18.18 -12.55
CA VAL A 195 -0.66 17.62 -12.09
C VAL A 195 0.44 18.65 -12.29
N ALA A 196 1.58 18.47 -11.62
CA ALA A 196 2.73 19.35 -11.81
C ALA A 196 3.20 19.29 -13.28
N PRO A 197 3.44 20.45 -13.93
CA PRO A 197 4.04 20.49 -15.26
C PRO A 197 5.45 19.86 -15.23
N GLY A 198 5.77 19.08 -16.24
CA GLY A 198 7.06 18.41 -16.27
C GLY A 198 7.34 17.72 -17.61
N ILE A 199 8.57 17.26 -17.75
CA ILE A 199 9.04 16.43 -18.86
C ILE A 199 9.66 15.15 -18.34
N THR A 200 9.72 14.15 -19.19
CA THR A 200 10.37 12.88 -18.89
C THR A 200 11.59 12.70 -19.76
N ILE A 201 12.70 12.29 -19.16
CA ILE A 201 13.98 12.05 -19.79
C ILE A 201 14.28 10.55 -19.73
N ASP A 202 14.74 9.98 -20.83
CA ASP A 202 15.41 8.68 -20.84
C ASP A 202 16.90 8.92 -20.55
N SER A 203 17.36 8.55 -19.36
CA SER A 203 18.76 8.75 -18.93
C SER A 203 19.76 7.89 -19.70
N ARG A 204 19.32 6.88 -20.44
CA ARG A 204 20.16 6.06 -21.33
C ARG A 204 20.55 6.82 -22.61
N GLU A 205 19.78 7.85 -22.96
CA GLU A 205 20.17 8.81 -23.98
C GLU A 205 21.19 9.79 -23.37
N GLN A 206 22.41 9.79 -23.88
CA GLN A 206 23.45 10.69 -23.39
C GLN A 206 23.09 12.14 -23.75
N ARG A 207 22.58 12.89 -22.79
CA ARG A 207 22.24 14.31 -22.92
C ARG A 207 23.24 15.14 -22.13
N SER A 208 23.77 16.18 -22.76
CA SER A 208 24.57 17.17 -22.03
C SER A 208 23.69 18.02 -21.11
N GLY A 209 24.28 18.68 -20.12
CA GLY A 209 23.54 19.66 -19.30
C GLY A 209 22.91 20.78 -20.13
N ALA A 210 23.57 21.20 -21.24
CA ALA A 210 22.99 22.17 -22.17
C ALA A 210 21.75 21.65 -22.89
N ASP A 211 21.73 20.37 -23.29
CA ASP A 211 20.55 19.74 -23.90
C ASP A 211 19.38 19.66 -22.90
N LEU A 212 19.69 19.37 -21.63
CA LEU A 212 18.69 19.34 -20.56
C LEU A 212 18.10 20.73 -20.29
N LEU A 213 18.94 21.77 -20.25
CA LEU A 213 18.45 23.16 -20.12
C LEU A 213 17.55 23.54 -21.30
N ALA A 214 17.96 23.24 -22.53
CA ALA A 214 17.14 23.51 -23.70
C ALA A 214 15.80 22.75 -23.68
N ALA A 215 15.78 21.51 -23.16
CA ALA A 215 14.54 20.75 -23.00
C ALA A 215 13.61 21.38 -21.94
N VAL A 216 14.13 21.83 -20.82
CA VAL A 216 13.41 22.55 -19.76
C VAL A 216 12.82 23.86 -20.29
N GLU A 217 13.63 24.65 -21.01
CA GLU A 217 13.20 25.92 -21.62
C GLU A 217 12.09 25.69 -22.67
N LYS A 218 12.28 24.71 -23.57
CA LYS A 218 11.28 24.33 -24.58
C LYS A 218 9.94 23.90 -23.96
N ALA A 219 9.99 23.29 -22.76
CA ALA A 219 8.79 22.86 -22.02
C ALA A 219 8.22 23.99 -21.15
N GLU A 220 8.78 25.17 -21.20
CA GLU A 220 8.35 26.35 -20.38
C GLU A 220 8.30 26.05 -18.87
N LEU A 221 9.22 25.21 -18.38
CA LEU A 221 9.29 24.88 -16.96
C LEU A 221 10.04 25.97 -16.19
N HIS A 222 9.49 26.37 -15.05
CA HIS A 222 10.06 27.40 -14.17
C HIS A 222 10.66 26.75 -12.92
N TYR A 223 11.79 27.27 -12.48
CA TYR A 223 12.46 26.85 -11.26
C TYR A 223 11.71 27.30 -9.99
N PRO A 224 11.87 26.59 -8.85
CA PRO A 224 12.71 25.40 -8.71
C PRO A 224 12.16 24.19 -9.46
N LEU A 225 13.05 23.28 -9.85
CA LEU A 225 12.70 22.01 -10.46
C LEU A 225 12.98 20.85 -9.53
N PHE A 226 12.12 19.82 -9.55
CA PHE A 226 12.34 18.55 -8.90
C PHE A 226 12.66 17.47 -9.94
N ILE A 227 13.83 16.90 -9.79
CA ILE A 227 14.33 15.81 -10.63
C ILE A 227 14.17 14.51 -9.84
N LYS A 228 13.41 13.56 -10.37
CA LYS A 228 13.06 12.35 -9.63
C LYS A 228 12.95 11.12 -10.55
N PRO A 229 13.27 9.92 -10.03
CA PRO A 229 13.04 8.67 -10.75
C PRO A 229 11.53 8.46 -10.93
N SER A 230 11.13 7.84 -12.04
CA SER A 230 9.71 7.59 -12.31
C SER A 230 9.12 6.52 -11.39
N ARG A 231 9.89 5.46 -11.12
CA ARG A 231 9.48 4.27 -10.37
C ARG A 231 10.29 4.10 -9.09
N ALA A 232 10.19 5.09 -8.20
CA ALA A 232 10.73 4.99 -6.85
C ALA A 232 9.74 5.59 -5.87
N GLY A 233 9.67 4.98 -4.68
CA GLY A 233 8.91 5.46 -3.53
C GLY A 233 9.76 6.29 -2.57
N SER A 234 9.18 6.73 -1.46
CA SER A 234 9.87 7.25 -0.27
C SER A 234 10.92 8.34 -0.53
N SER A 235 10.70 9.17 -1.56
CA SER A 235 11.60 10.27 -1.97
C SER A 235 13.01 9.86 -2.40
N PHE A 236 13.30 8.57 -2.63
CA PHE A 236 14.60 8.11 -3.09
C PHE A 236 14.99 8.72 -4.43
N GLY A 237 16.21 9.28 -4.50
CA GLY A 237 16.76 9.86 -5.73
C GLY A 237 16.11 11.17 -6.19
N VAL A 238 15.33 11.84 -5.33
CA VAL A 238 14.74 13.14 -5.62
C VAL A 238 15.75 14.24 -5.35
N VAL A 239 15.97 15.12 -6.33
CA VAL A 239 16.91 16.25 -6.23
C VAL A 239 16.19 17.53 -6.62
N LYS A 240 16.31 18.58 -5.80
CA LYS A 240 15.83 19.92 -6.10
C LYS A 240 16.92 20.74 -6.78
N VAL A 241 16.57 21.42 -7.87
CA VAL A 241 17.44 22.38 -8.60
C VAL A 241 16.77 23.75 -8.55
N GLU A 242 17.43 24.71 -7.90
CA GLU A 242 16.85 26.03 -7.61
C GLU A 242 16.93 27.00 -8.78
N GLU A 243 17.99 26.87 -9.63
CA GLU A 243 18.31 27.82 -10.67
C GLU A 243 18.76 27.11 -11.97
N PRO A 244 18.68 27.76 -13.15
CA PRO A 244 19.11 27.20 -14.42
C PRO A 244 20.64 27.02 -14.47
N HIS A 245 21.13 25.85 -14.07
CA HIS A 245 22.54 25.49 -14.05
C HIS A 245 22.76 24.12 -14.72
N ALA A 246 23.49 24.06 -15.80
CA ALA A 246 23.66 22.88 -16.66
C ALA A 246 24.24 21.69 -15.88
N GLU A 247 25.32 21.91 -15.13
CA GLU A 247 26.01 20.87 -14.35
C GLU A 247 25.15 20.34 -13.21
N ALA A 248 24.43 21.22 -12.51
CA ALA A 248 23.53 20.83 -11.42
C ALA A 248 22.36 19.97 -11.97
N LEU A 249 21.77 20.37 -13.09
CA LEU A 249 20.70 19.61 -13.73
C LEU A 249 21.18 18.24 -14.23
N ALA A 250 22.38 18.17 -14.83
CA ALA A 250 22.98 16.91 -15.26
C ALA A 250 23.29 16.01 -14.07
N ALA A 251 23.85 16.54 -12.98
CA ALA A 251 24.13 15.78 -11.77
C ALA A 251 22.85 15.23 -11.13
N ALA A 252 21.78 16.04 -11.07
CA ALA A 252 20.48 15.63 -10.55
C ALA A 252 19.85 14.49 -11.39
N VAL A 253 19.94 14.54 -12.73
CA VAL A 253 19.49 13.46 -13.59
C VAL A 253 20.30 12.18 -13.36
N VAL A 254 21.62 12.28 -13.20
CA VAL A 254 22.48 11.13 -12.89
C VAL A 254 22.12 10.50 -11.55
N GLU A 255 21.82 11.30 -10.52
CA GLU A 255 21.41 10.82 -9.21
C GLU A 255 20.07 10.06 -9.29
N ALA A 256 19.06 10.66 -9.89
CA ALA A 256 17.74 10.03 -10.10
C ALA A 256 17.86 8.74 -10.94
N ALA A 257 18.76 8.73 -11.92
CA ALA A 257 18.99 7.59 -12.81
C ALA A 257 19.59 6.36 -12.11
N LYS A 258 20.13 6.48 -10.90
CA LYS A 258 20.56 5.33 -10.10
C LYS A 258 19.37 4.45 -9.68
N HIS A 259 18.18 5.02 -9.60
CA HIS A 259 16.97 4.34 -9.17
C HIS A 259 16.05 3.95 -10.33
N ASP A 260 15.97 4.77 -11.39
CA ASP A 260 15.21 4.45 -12.59
C ASP A 260 15.78 5.20 -13.80
N TRP A 261 15.92 4.49 -14.90
CA TRP A 261 16.37 5.09 -16.18
C TRP A 261 15.40 6.14 -16.72
N ARG A 262 14.12 6.09 -16.33
CA ARG A 262 13.12 7.10 -16.64
C ARG A 262 13.13 8.16 -15.55
N VAL A 263 13.54 9.37 -15.89
CA VAL A 263 13.69 10.49 -14.96
C VAL A 263 12.69 11.58 -15.31
N LEU A 264 11.92 12.04 -14.31
CA LEU A 264 11.04 13.18 -14.43
C LEU A 264 11.78 14.44 -14.00
N ILE A 265 11.56 15.52 -14.74
CA ILE A 265 11.93 16.90 -14.39
C ILE A 265 10.64 17.68 -14.28
N GLU A 266 10.26 18.08 -13.08
CA GLU A 266 8.99 18.72 -12.80
C GLU A 266 9.18 20.08 -12.16
N LYS A 267 8.26 21.02 -12.46
CA LYS A 267 8.17 22.29 -11.76
C LYS A 267 7.83 22.04 -10.29
N GLY A 268 8.57 22.65 -9.38
CA GLY A 268 8.22 22.71 -7.98
C GLY A 268 6.88 23.42 -7.77
N ILE A 269 6.02 22.81 -6.97
CA ILE A 269 4.73 23.40 -6.60
C ILE A 269 4.89 23.99 -5.19
N GLU A 270 4.69 25.28 -5.08
CA GLU A 270 4.56 25.93 -3.77
C GLU A 270 3.18 25.61 -3.21
N GLY A 271 3.12 24.91 -2.08
CA GLY A 271 1.87 24.50 -1.48
C GLY A 271 2.06 23.52 -0.32
N ARG A 272 0.98 23.28 0.41
CA ARG A 272 0.92 22.30 1.49
C ARG A 272 0.69 20.90 0.91
N GLU A 273 1.35 19.90 1.47
CA GLU A 273 1.14 18.49 1.10
C GLU A 273 -0.05 17.92 1.85
N ILE A 274 -1.11 17.60 1.13
CA ILE A 274 -2.37 17.10 1.66
C ILE A 274 -2.63 15.69 1.15
N GLU A 275 -2.83 14.78 2.07
CA GLU A 275 -3.06 13.36 1.80
C GLU A 275 -4.54 13.01 1.95
N CYS A 276 -5.12 12.32 0.98
CA CYS A 276 -6.53 11.91 1.00
C CYS A 276 -6.66 10.39 0.85
N ALA A 277 -7.18 9.72 1.88
CA ALA A 277 -7.48 8.30 1.84
C ALA A 277 -8.74 8.02 1.02
N VAL A 278 -8.65 7.03 0.12
CA VAL A 278 -9.74 6.57 -0.74
C VAL A 278 -9.99 5.09 -0.50
N LEU A 279 -11.26 4.70 -0.45
CA LEU A 279 -11.71 3.33 -0.23
C LEU A 279 -12.84 2.98 -1.19
N ALA A 280 -12.73 1.86 -1.89
CA ALA A 280 -13.79 1.33 -2.74
C ALA A 280 -13.80 -0.20 -2.71
N SER A 281 -14.97 -0.80 -2.84
CA SER A 281 -15.06 -2.24 -3.12
C SER A 281 -14.60 -2.51 -4.55
N SER A 282 -13.92 -3.64 -4.78
CA SER A 282 -13.56 -4.15 -6.10
C SER A 282 -14.75 -4.35 -7.06
N LYS A 283 -15.98 -4.33 -6.53
CA LYS A 283 -17.23 -4.53 -7.29
C LYS A 283 -17.82 -3.24 -7.89
N GLY A 284 -17.01 -2.22 -8.15
CA GLY A 284 -17.45 -1.01 -8.86
C GLY A 284 -18.34 -0.08 -8.03
N ARG A 285 -18.28 -0.14 -6.71
CA ARG A 285 -18.94 0.85 -5.85
C ARG A 285 -18.25 2.20 -5.99
N LYS A 286 -19.04 3.27 -5.86
CA LYS A 286 -18.51 4.64 -5.83
C LYS A 286 -17.46 4.76 -4.73
N PRO A 287 -16.25 5.25 -5.02
CA PRO A 287 -15.23 5.42 -3.99
C PRO A 287 -15.69 6.38 -2.90
N ARG A 288 -15.38 6.05 -1.66
CA ARG A 288 -15.50 6.91 -0.48
C ARG A 288 -14.15 7.57 -0.23
N THR A 289 -14.16 8.80 0.26
CA THR A 289 -12.95 9.53 0.65
C THR A 289 -13.07 9.94 2.11
N ALA A 290 -12.00 9.73 2.87
CA ALA A 290 -11.90 10.22 4.24
C ALA A 290 -11.66 11.74 4.28
N TRP A 291 -11.59 12.33 5.47
CA TRP A 291 -11.10 13.69 5.63
C TRP A 291 -9.63 13.75 5.20
N PRO A 292 -9.25 14.72 4.35
CA PRO A 292 -7.85 14.93 3.99
C PRO A 292 -7.06 15.37 5.22
N GLY A 293 -5.85 14.85 5.33
CA GLY A 293 -4.93 15.20 6.40
C GLY A 293 -3.62 15.77 5.89
N GLU A 294 -2.82 16.28 6.79
CA GLU A 294 -1.51 16.84 6.55
C GLU A 294 -0.51 16.28 7.56
N VAL A 295 0.73 16.11 7.12
CA VAL A 295 1.84 15.88 8.03
C VAL A 295 2.48 17.21 8.35
N VAL A 296 2.36 17.63 9.62
CA VAL A 296 2.89 18.90 10.11
C VAL A 296 4.24 18.67 10.77
N LEU A 297 5.26 19.40 10.35
CA LEU A 297 6.60 19.38 10.96
C LEU A 297 6.63 20.24 12.20
N ASP A 298 7.05 19.70 13.35
CA ASP A 298 6.98 20.36 14.66
C ASP A 298 8.13 21.34 14.94
N LYS A 299 9.09 21.54 14.04
CA LYS A 299 10.28 22.35 14.28
C LYS A 299 10.71 23.29 13.17
N ASP A 300 11.40 24.34 13.63
CA ASP A 300 12.02 25.47 12.93
C ASP A 300 13.10 25.12 11.88
N ASP A 301 13.28 23.88 11.49
CA ASP A 301 14.18 23.46 10.41
C ASP A 301 13.54 23.75 9.04
N GLN A 302 13.21 25.04 8.83
CA GLN A 302 12.68 25.53 7.54
C GLN A 302 13.72 25.50 6.41
N ASP A 303 14.97 25.14 6.68
CA ASP A 303 16.06 25.16 5.70
C ASP A 303 16.34 23.79 5.03
N GLU A 304 15.77 22.67 5.50
CA GLU A 304 15.87 21.36 4.84
C GLU A 304 14.47 20.76 4.59
N ALA A 305 13.75 21.37 3.65
CA ALA A 305 12.39 20.97 3.29
C ALA A 305 12.35 19.70 2.42
N PHE A 306 13.01 18.63 2.86
CA PHE A 306 12.81 17.31 2.28
C PHE A 306 12.40 16.33 3.37
N TYR A 307 11.11 16.00 3.38
CA TYR A 307 10.55 14.94 4.21
C TYR A 307 10.95 13.59 3.60
N ASP A 308 12.13 13.10 3.98
CA ASP A 308 12.70 11.86 3.48
C ASP A 308 12.15 10.62 4.20
N PHE A 309 12.64 9.43 3.83
CA PHE A 309 12.19 8.16 4.40
C PHE A 309 12.42 8.08 5.92
N ASP A 310 13.56 8.57 6.42
CA ASP A 310 13.91 8.50 7.83
C ASP A 310 13.00 9.42 8.67
N SER A 311 12.69 10.61 8.16
CA SER A 311 11.75 11.54 8.78
C SER A 311 10.30 11.00 8.78
N LYS A 312 9.92 10.20 7.76
CA LYS A 312 8.56 9.64 7.65
C LYS A 312 8.28 8.50 8.63
N TYR A 313 9.29 7.72 9.00
CA TYR A 313 9.06 6.44 9.67
C TYR A 313 9.91 6.24 10.94
N VAL A 314 11.01 6.98 11.11
CA VAL A 314 11.98 6.73 12.19
C VAL A 314 11.89 7.77 13.31
N ASP A 315 11.64 9.05 13.02
CA ASP A 315 11.55 10.12 14.02
C ASP A 315 10.14 10.65 14.21
N SER A 316 9.35 9.94 15.04
CA SER A 316 7.99 10.35 15.40
C SER A 316 7.91 11.61 16.28
N SER A 317 9.05 12.17 16.71
CA SER A 317 9.10 13.38 17.54
C SER A 317 9.19 14.67 16.73
N ALA A 318 9.45 14.57 15.43
CA ALA A 318 9.66 15.71 14.54
C ALA A 318 8.41 16.12 13.75
N SER A 319 7.36 15.29 13.73
CA SER A 319 6.13 15.56 12.98
C SER A 319 4.90 14.91 13.60
N HIS A 320 3.73 15.49 13.35
CA HIS A 320 2.45 14.91 13.71
C HIS A 320 1.46 14.94 12.53
N VAL A 321 0.47 14.05 12.59
CA VAL A 321 -0.60 13.99 11.60
C VAL A 321 -1.80 14.80 12.07
N GLU A 322 -2.23 15.78 11.28
CA GLU A 322 -3.44 16.58 11.51
C GLU A 322 -4.55 16.14 10.56
N VAL A 323 -5.69 15.67 11.09
CA VAL A 323 -6.87 15.27 10.32
C VAL A 323 -8.14 15.77 11.01
N PRO A 324 -9.00 16.54 10.31
CA PRO A 324 -8.78 17.13 8.98
C PRO A 324 -7.67 18.16 8.98
N ALA A 325 -6.98 18.32 7.85
CA ALA A 325 -6.02 19.39 7.66
C ALA A 325 -6.68 20.78 7.88
N ASP A 326 -5.93 21.72 8.46
CA ASP A 326 -6.43 23.10 8.67
C ASP A 326 -6.54 23.87 7.34
N LEU A 327 -7.60 23.57 6.60
CA LEU A 327 -7.96 24.15 5.31
C LEU A 327 -9.44 24.53 5.28
N PRO A 328 -9.84 25.52 4.45
CA PRO A 328 -11.24 25.82 4.23
C PRO A 328 -12.03 24.58 3.79
N ALA A 329 -13.26 24.42 4.29
CA ALA A 329 -14.12 23.27 4.01
C ALA A 329 -14.32 23.04 2.49
N GLU A 330 -14.40 24.12 1.70
CA GLU A 330 -14.47 24.02 0.24
C GLU A 330 -13.22 23.41 -0.38
N THR A 331 -12.04 23.75 0.15
CA THR A 331 -10.75 23.19 -0.32
C THR A 331 -10.64 21.71 0.07
N LEU A 332 -10.99 21.35 1.30
CA LEU A 332 -11.05 19.94 1.73
C LEU A 332 -11.97 19.13 0.82
N GLN A 333 -13.14 19.68 0.46
CA GLN A 333 -14.06 18.98 -0.45
C GLN A 333 -13.49 18.86 -1.87
N LYS A 334 -12.81 19.89 -2.38
CA LYS A 334 -12.10 19.81 -3.68
C LYS A 334 -11.03 18.71 -3.69
N VAL A 335 -10.24 18.59 -2.61
CA VAL A 335 -9.26 17.49 -2.47
C VAL A 335 -9.95 16.13 -2.53
N ARG A 336 -11.02 15.94 -1.77
CA ARG A 336 -11.80 14.69 -1.74
C ARG A 336 -12.37 14.32 -3.12
N ASP A 337 -12.97 15.28 -3.81
CA ASP A 337 -13.56 15.07 -5.14
C ASP A 337 -12.49 14.72 -6.17
N LEU A 338 -11.34 15.40 -6.09
CA LEU A 338 -10.21 15.17 -6.99
C LEU A 338 -9.55 13.83 -6.73
N ALA A 339 -9.36 13.45 -5.46
CA ALA A 339 -8.85 12.15 -5.05
C ALA A 339 -9.75 11.00 -5.55
N ALA A 340 -11.07 11.13 -5.37
CA ALA A 340 -12.02 10.15 -5.90
C ALA A 340 -12.01 10.08 -7.44
N LYS A 341 -11.81 11.20 -8.12
CA LYS A 341 -11.66 11.25 -9.58
C LYS A 341 -10.36 10.59 -10.04
N ALA A 342 -9.24 10.89 -9.37
CA ALA A 342 -7.93 10.32 -9.67
C ALA A 342 -7.93 8.80 -9.50
N PHE A 343 -8.47 8.31 -8.38
CA PHE A 343 -8.65 6.89 -8.10
C PHE A 343 -9.43 6.16 -9.21
N ARG A 344 -10.56 6.72 -9.64
CA ARG A 344 -11.33 6.13 -10.77
C ARG A 344 -10.58 6.17 -12.09
N THR A 345 -9.79 7.22 -12.34
CA THR A 345 -9.04 7.38 -13.59
C THR A 345 -8.01 6.28 -13.80
N VAL A 346 -7.43 5.78 -12.71
CA VAL A 346 -6.45 4.69 -12.75
C VAL A 346 -7.08 3.31 -12.55
N ASP A 347 -8.40 3.20 -12.57
CA ASP A 347 -9.14 1.95 -12.29
C ASP A 347 -8.83 1.39 -10.89
N GLY A 348 -8.80 2.28 -9.89
CA GLY A 348 -8.48 1.93 -8.52
C GLY A 348 -9.55 1.04 -7.88
N ALA A 349 -9.11 0.12 -7.03
CA ALA A 349 -9.93 -0.78 -6.23
C ALA A 349 -9.36 -0.91 -4.80
N GLY A 350 -10.17 -1.38 -3.86
CA GLY A 350 -9.76 -1.55 -2.46
C GLY A 350 -9.40 -0.21 -1.84
N LEU A 351 -8.12 0.09 -1.73
CA LEU A 351 -7.61 1.29 -1.06
C LEU A 351 -6.57 2.03 -1.91
N SER A 352 -6.46 3.32 -1.66
CA SER A 352 -5.30 4.14 -2.06
C SER A 352 -5.21 5.40 -1.21
N ARG A 353 -4.05 6.05 -1.20
CA ARG A 353 -3.87 7.42 -0.74
C ARG A 353 -3.48 8.28 -1.93
N VAL A 354 -4.21 9.36 -2.12
CA VAL A 354 -3.93 10.35 -3.16
C VAL A 354 -3.29 11.56 -2.50
N ASP A 355 -2.06 11.86 -2.90
CA ASP A 355 -1.26 12.93 -2.34
C ASP A 355 -1.33 14.15 -3.26
N CYS A 356 -1.65 15.30 -2.70
CA CYS A 356 -1.93 16.53 -3.41
C CYS A 356 -1.12 17.71 -2.85
N PHE A 357 -0.76 18.64 -3.69
CA PHE A 357 -0.37 20.00 -3.26
C PHE A 357 -1.59 20.92 -3.27
N VAL A 358 -1.77 21.68 -2.18
CA VAL A 358 -2.75 22.76 -2.11
C VAL A 358 -1.99 24.09 -2.07
N THR A 359 -2.11 24.87 -3.16
CA THR A 359 -1.41 26.16 -3.29
C THR A 359 -2.06 27.23 -2.39
N PRO A 360 -1.35 28.34 -2.10
CA PRO A 360 -1.92 29.46 -1.34
C PRO A 360 -3.23 30.00 -1.93
N GLU A 361 -3.43 29.91 -3.25
CA GLU A 361 -4.67 30.32 -3.93
C GLU A 361 -5.77 29.23 -3.86
N GLY A 362 -5.55 28.12 -3.16
CA GLY A 362 -6.51 27.03 -3.01
C GLY A 362 -6.67 26.15 -4.26
N ARG A 363 -5.67 26.11 -5.16
CA ARG A 363 -5.62 25.15 -6.28
C ARG A 363 -5.12 23.82 -5.74
N VAL A 364 -5.78 22.74 -6.17
CA VAL A 364 -5.39 21.35 -5.82
C VAL A 364 -4.71 20.71 -7.01
N ILE A 365 -3.51 20.17 -6.79
CA ILE A 365 -2.66 19.55 -7.81
C ILE A 365 -2.30 18.16 -7.31
N VAL A 366 -2.64 17.10 -8.05
CA VAL A 366 -2.30 15.73 -7.65
C VAL A 366 -0.82 15.49 -7.91
N ASN A 367 -0.12 15.03 -6.88
CA ASN A 367 1.28 14.64 -6.94
C ASN A 367 1.42 13.16 -7.35
N GLU A 368 0.85 12.26 -6.55
CA GLU A 368 0.92 10.81 -6.78
C GLU A 368 -0.28 10.06 -6.18
N ILE A 369 -0.37 8.77 -6.51
CA ILE A 369 -1.36 7.84 -5.96
C ILE A 369 -0.60 6.63 -5.42
N ASN A 370 -0.73 6.38 -4.11
CA ASN A 370 -0.15 5.23 -3.44
C ASN A 370 -1.20 4.12 -3.33
N THR A 371 -0.99 2.99 -4.00
CA THR A 371 -1.97 1.91 -4.09
C THR A 371 -1.95 0.97 -2.88
N MET A 372 -0.89 1.01 -2.08
CA MET A 372 -0.79 0.37 -0.77
C MET A 372 -0.08 1.35 0.19
N PRO A 373 -0.78 2.40 0.66
CA PRO A 373 -0.20 3.37 1.58
C PRO A 373 0.21 2.71 2.89
N GLY A 374 1.07 3.39 3.68
CA GLY A 374 1.38 2.95 5.03
C GLY A 374 0.10 2.59 5.80
N PHE A 375 0.05 1.36 6.32
CA PHE A 375 -1.16 0.76 6.88
C PHE A 375 -0.94 0.32 8.33
N THR A 376 -0.34 1.20 9.14
CA THR A 376 -0.27 1.05 10.60
C THR A 376 -1.41 1.86 11.25
N PRO A 377 -1.80 1.56 12.50
CA PRO A 377 -2.83 2.35 13.19
C PRO A 377 -2.51 3.85 13.33
N ILE A 378 -1.22 4.21 13.29
CA ILE A 378 -0.77 5.60 13.39
C ILE A 378 -0.56 6.27 12.02
N SER A 379 -0.64 5.52 10.93
CA SER A 379 -0.49 6.05 9.57
C SER A 379 -1.61 7.00 9.19
N MET A 380 -1.32 7.97 8.34
CA MET A 380 -2.29 8.93 7.80
C MET A 380 -3.55 8.23 7.28
N TYR A 381 -3.40 7.13 6.54
CA TYR A 381 -4.55 6.41 5.96
C TYR A 381 -5.54 5.94 7.05
N ALA A 382 -5.04 5.29 8.11
CA ALA A 382 -5.88 4.81 9.21
C ALA A 382 -6.50 5.99 10.00
N LYS A 383 -5.70 7.00 10.36
CA LYS A 383 -6.17 8.19 11.08
C LYS A 383 -7.22 8.99 10.30
N ALA A 384 -7.09 9.09 8.98
CA ALA A 384 -8.07 9.76 8.14
C ALA A 384 -9.44 9.06 8.18
N TRP A 385 -9.45 7.72 8.19
CA TRP A 385 -10.70 6.96 8.32
C TRP A 385 -11.26 7.02 9.74
N GLU A 386 -10.42 6.99 10.78
CA GLU A 386 -10.84 7.15 12.16
C GLU A 386 -11.51 8.53 12.38
N ALA A 387 -10.92 9.62 11.84
CA ALA A 387 -11.54 10.95 11.83
C ALA A 387 -12.85 11.01 11.01
N THR A 388 -13.11 10.01 10.19
CA THR A 388 -14.35 9.82 9.41
C THR A 388 -15.29 8.79 10.06
N GLU A 389 -15.06 8.46 11.34
CA GLU A 389 -15.87 7.54 12.15
C GLU A 389 -15.83 6.07 11.68
N ILE A 390 -14.76 5.65 10.99
CA ILE A 390 -14.51 4.25 10.63
C ILE A 390 -13.32 3.76 11.45
N THR A 391 -13.54 2.80 12.34
CA THR A 391 -12.46 2.23 13.15
C THR A 391 -11.49 1.44 12.29
N TYR A 392 -10.27 1.24 12.79
CA TYR A 392 -9.26 0.48 12.05
C TYR A 392 -9.69 -0.98 11.80
N THR A 393 -10.40 -1.61 12.76
CA THR A 393 -11.01 -2.94 12.61
C THR A 393 -12.10 -2.96 11.53
N ASP A 394 -12.98 -1.95 11.52
CA ASP A 394 -14.04 -1.85 10.49
C ASP A 394 -13.44 -1.58 9.11
N LEU A 395 -12.37 -0.79 9.03
CA LEU A 395 -11.64 -0.54 7.78
C LEU A 395 -11.07 -1.83 7.20
N ILE A 396 -10.41 -2.66 8.01
CA ILE A 396 -9.89 -3.98 7.61
C ILE A 396 -11.03 -4.87 7.15
N THR A 397 -12.14 -4.88 7.89
CA THR A 397 -13.35 -5.63 7.53
C THR A 397 -13.92 -5.19 6.19
N ASP A 398 -14.10 -3.89 5.97
CA ASP A 398 -14.61 -3.33 4.71
C ASP A 398 -13.72 -3.72 3.51
N LEU A 399 -12.40 -3.73 3.71
CA LEU A 399 -11.44 -4.13 2.69
C LEU A 399 -11.54 -5.62 2.35
N ILE A 400 -11.62 -6.50 3.35
CA ILE A 400 -11.75 -7.95 3.15
C ILE A 400 -13.11 -8.28 2.51
N GLU A 401 -14.20 -7.71 2.99
CA GLU A 401 -15.54 -7.95 2.42
C GLU A 401 -15.68 -7.34 1.01
N GLY A 402 -14.90 -6.30 0.72
CA GLY A 402 -14.85 -5.68 -0.60
C GLY A 402 -14.38 -6.61 -1.72
N VAL A 403 -13.62 -7.67 -1.40
CA VAL A 403 -13.01 -8.58 -2.40
C VAL A 403 -13.55 -9.99 -2.36
N SER A 404 -14.17 -10.41 -1.26
CA SER A 404 -14.55 -11.81 -0.99
C SER A 404 -15.80 -12.29 -1.71
N ALA A 405 -16.30 -11.61 -2.71
CA ALA A 405 -17.57 -12.02 -3.31
C ALA A 405 -17.48 -12.35 -4.78
#